data_84742f2f023ab34fdc6f5cdcfbca1259
#
_entry.id   84742f2f023ab34fdc6f5cdcfbca1259
#
_cell.length_a   1.000
_cell.length_b   1.000
_cell.length_c   1.000
_cell.angle_alpha   90.00
_cell.angle_beta   90.00
_cell.angle_gamma   90.00
#
_symmetry.space_group_name_H-M   'P 1'
#
loop_
_entity.id
_entity.type
_entity.pdbx_description
1 polymer ?
#
loop_
_entity_poly.entity_id
_entity_poly.type
_entity_poly.pdbx_seq_one_letter_code
_entity_poly.pdbx_strand_id
1 'polypeptide(L)'
;MFNKETYVKRRAELKKLVGEGIIILFGNNESPANFPANGYYPFRQDSSFLYYFGQKRDGLVGVIDIDNDTETLVGDDIDIDDIVWYGSVDSVKDMADAVGVANTVNMKGLKTICNNALREHRKVHFLPPYRADIKIQIFDLFGIHPNQQKESASMELIRAVVKMRSVKTQEEIEELERAAVIGYKMHTTAMILGKPGVTEQFVGGQVSGIANSYGSMVSFPQLFSKHG
;
A
#
# COMPACT_ATOMS: atom_id res chain seq x y z
N MET A 1 -5.72 5.35 10.67
CA MET A 1 -5.16 6.41 9.80
C MET A 1 -4.52 7.45 10.70
N PHE A 2 -3.34 7.97 10.34
CA PHE A 2 -2.73 9.10 11.05
C PHE A 2 -3.43 10.41 10.71
N ASN A 3 -3.06 11.47 11.42
CA ASN A 3 -3.57 12.81 11.11
C ASN A 3 -3.11 13.28 9.73
N LYS A 4 -3.92 14.13 9.09
CA LYS A 4 -3.66 14.73 7.78
C LYS A 4 -2.25 15.32 7.66
N GLU A 5 -1.84 16.07 8.68
CA GLU A 5 -0.54 16.75 8.77
C GLU A 5 0.64 15.78 8.71
N THR A 6 0.47 14.57 9.23
CA THR A 6 1.50 13.52 9.18
C THR A 6 1.81 13.13 7.72
N TYR A 7 0.78 12.93 6.91
CA TYR A 7 0.96 12.60 5.48
C TYR A 7 1.54 13.78 4.69
N VAL A 8 1.06 14.99 4.94
CA VAL A 8 1.60 16.20 4.31
C VAL A 8 3.10 16.36 4.61
N LYS A 9 3.50 16.23 5.88
CA LYS A 9 4.92 16.29 6.30
C LYS A 9 5.76 15.20 5.64
N ARG A 10 5.25 13.97 5.57
CA ARG A 10 5.96 12.84 4.94
C ARG A 10 6.21 13.08 3.46
N ARG A 11 5.21 13.57 2.71
CA ARG A 11 5.38 13.88 1.29
C ARG A 11 6.30 15.08 1.08
N ALA A 12 6.20 16.11 1.90
CA ALA A 12 7.12 17.25 1.86
C ALA A 12 8.57 16.87 2.10
N GLU A 13 8.83 15.98 3.07
CA GLU A 13 10.18 15.47 3.32
C GLU A 13 10.67 14.55 2.20
N LEU A 14 9.80 13.72 1.64
CA LEU A 14 10.13 12.88 0.50
C LEU A 14 10.55 13.72 -0.71
N LYS A 15 9.83 14.80 -1.03
CA LYS A 15 10.18 15.75 -2.10
C LYS A 15 11.57 16.31 -1.91
N LYS A 16 11.92 16.73 -0.69
CA LYS A 16 13.28 17.26 -0.37
C LYS A 16 14.38 16.23 -0.56
N LEU A 17 14.12 14.97 -0.18
CA LEU A 17 15.13 13.91 -0.24
C LEU A 17 15.36 13.38 -1.66
N VAL A 18 14.35 13.40 -2.51
CA VAL A 18 14.46 12.96 -3.91
C VAL A 18 14.97 14.11 -4.81
N GLY A 19 14.46 15.33 -4.62
CA GLY A 19 15.01 16.56 -5.18
C GLY A 19 14.33 17.05 -6.44
N GLU A 20 14.08 16.23 -7.45
CA GLU A 20 13.51 16.62 -8.74
C GLU A 20 12.66 15.50 -9.35
N GLY A 21 11.88 15.80 -10.38
CA GLY A 21 11.13 14.81 -11.15
C GLY A 21 9.75 14.50 -10.59
N ILE A 22 9.21 13.36 -10.97
CA ILE A 22 7.90 12.89 -10.56
C ILE A 22 7.97 11.52 -9.90
N ILE A 23 7.36 11.36 -8.73
CA ILE A 23 7.31 10.11 -7.99
C ILE A 23 5.94 9.47 -8.20
N ILE A 24 5.94 8.19 -8.59
CA ILE A 24 4.73 7.38 -8.72
C ILE A 24 4.78 6.28 -7.65
N LEU A 25 3.81 6.30 -6.74
CA LEU A 25 3.63 5.27 -5.72
C LEU A 25 2.38 4.48 -6.04
N PHE A 26 2.56 3.25 -6.49
CA PHE A 26 1.46 2.36 -6.82
C PHE A 26 0.88 1.75 -5.55
N GLY A 27 -0.44 1.88 -5.38
CA GLY A 27 -1.18 1.05 -4.46
C GLY A 27 -1.39 -0.35 -5.05
N ASN A 28 -1.78 -1.29 -4.19
CA ASN A 28 -2.13 -2.63 -4.65
C ASN A 28 -3.54 -2.69 -5.22
N ASN A 29 -3.76 -3.64 -6.12
CA ASN A 29 -5.08 -4.01 -6.61
C ASN A 29 -5.58 -5.27 -5.88
N GLU A 30 -6.88 -5.47 -5.84
CA GLU A 30 -7.45 -6.75 -5.45
C GLU A 30 -6.97 -7.88 -6.37
N SER A 31 -6.90 -9.09 -5.84
CA SER A 31 -6.54 -10.28 -6.61
C SER A 31 -7.67 -11.28 -6.53
N PRO A 32 -8.37 -11.56 -7.66
CA PRO A 32 -9.42 -12.57 -7.69
C PRO A 32 -8.83 -13.97 -7.53
N ALA A 33 -9.56 -14.87 -6.85
CA ALA A 33 -9.16 -16.27 -6.72
C ALA A 33 -9.52 -17.10 -7.97
N ASN A 34 -10.80 -17.05 -8.38
CA ASN A 34 -11.32 -17.85 -9.49
C ASN A 34 -12.46 -17.17 -10.27
N PHE A 35 -12.84 -15.96 -9.86
CA PHE A 35 -13.87 -15.16 -10.52
C PHE A 35 -13.48 -13.68 -10.50
N PRO A 36 -13.62 -12.91 -11.59
CA PRO A 36 -13.07 -11.56 -11.72
C PRO A 36 -13.50 -10.57 -10.64
N ALA A 37 -14.75 -10.66 -10.17
CA ALA A 37 -15.31 -9.76 -9.16
C ALA A 37 -15.22 -10.33 -7.73
N ASN A 38 -14.49 -11.42 -7.51
CA ASN A 38 -14.41 -12.06 -6.21
C ASN A 38 -13.02 -11.86 -5.60
N GLY A 39 -12.87 -10.80 -4.82
CA GLY A 39 -11.70 -10.53 -3.99
C GLY A 39 -11.58 -11.50 -2.81
N TYR A 40 -11.39 -12.78 -3.09
CA TYR A 40 -11.31 -13.83 -2.07
C TYR A 40 -10.09 -13.69 -1.17
N TYR A 41 -8.99 -13.15 -1.69
CA TYR A 41 -7.80 -12.91 -0.88
C TYR A 41 -7.97 -11.63 -0.07
N PRO A 42 -7.65 -11.65 1.25
CA PRO A 42 -7.69 -10.43 2.06
C PRO A 42 -6.84 -9.34 1.40
N PHE A 43 -7.46 -8.22 1.09
CA PHE A 43 -6.76 -7.09 0.49
C PHE A 43 -5.74 -6.51 1.47
N ARG A 44 -4.53 -6.27 0.99
CA ARG A 44 -3.47 -5.58 1.73
C ARG A 44 -2.84 -4.53 0.85
N GLN A 45 -2.93 -3.29 1.30
CA GLN A 45 -2.35 -2.16 0.59
C GLN A 45 -0.82 -2.19 0.61
N ASP A 46 -0.19 -1.64 -0.44
CA ASP A 46 1.26 -1.43 -0.48
C ASP A 46 1.71 -0.56 0.70
N SER A 47 2.77 -0.99 1.37
CA SER A 47 3.22 -0.34 2.60
C SER A 47 3.81 1.06 2.36
N SER A 48 4.40 1.33 1.20
CA SER A 48 4.95 2.65 0.89
C SER A 48 3.85 3.59 0.45
N PHE A 49 2.92 3.13 -0.40
CA PHE A 49 1.71 3.90 -0.71
C PHE A 49 0.95 4.28 0.57
N LEU A 50 0.71 3.30 1.46
CA LEU A 50 0.03 3.53 2.74
C LEU A 50 0.77 4.54 3.63
N TYR A 51 2.10 4.52 3.63
CA TYR A 51 2.93 5.43 4.42
C TYR A 51 2.77 6.90 3.97
N TYR A 52 2.67 7.15 2.67
CA TYR A 52 2.60 8.51 2.12
C TYR A 52 1.18 9.02 1.83
N PHE A 53 0.24 8.12 1.53
CA PHE A 53 -1.13 8.48 1.15
C PHE A 53 -2.21 7.97 2.12
N GLY A 54 -1.90 7.08 3.05
CA GLY A 54 -2.79 6.67 4.14
C GLY A 54 -4.04 5.90 3.73
N GLN A 55 -4.31 5.71 2.45
CA GLN A 55 -5.54 5.12 1.93
C GLN A 55 -5.44 3.61 1.79
N LYS A 56 -6.50 2.90 2.20
CA LYS A 56 -6.54 1.44 2.22
C LYS A 56 -7.28 0.84 1.02
N ARG A 57 -8.00 1.65 0.23
CA ARG A 57 -8.72 1.17 -0.95
C ARG A 57 -7.74 0.66 -2.02
N ASP A 58 -8.11 -0.36 -2.74
CA ASP A 58 -7.41 -0.89 -3.91
C ASP A 58 -7.48 0.08 -5.11
N GLY A 59 -6.68 -0.18 -6.14
CA GLY A 59 -6.71 0.55 -7.41
C GLY A 59 -6.26 2.01 -7.34
N LEU A 60 -5.64 2.45 -6.25
CA LEU A 60 -5.17 3.83 -6.08
C LEU A 60 -3.70 3.98 -6.48
N VAL A 61 -3.34 5.14 -7.01
CA VAL A 61 -1.95 5.53 -7.28
C VAL A 61 -1.69 6.93 -6.71
N GLY A 62 -0.60 7.11 -6.02
CA GLY A 62 -0.13 8.40 -5.54
C GLY A 62 0.90 9.00 -6.47
N VAL A 63 0.69 10.23 -6.90
CA VAL A 63 1.63 10.99 -7.72
C VAL A 63 2.12 12.19 -6.93
N ILE A 64 3.45 12.35 -6.86
CA ILE A 64 4.10 13.51 -6.24
C ILE A 64 4.98 14.15 -7.31
N ASP A 65 4.56 15.28 -7.82
CA ASP A 65 5.29 16.08 -8.79
C ASP A 65 6.16 17.08 -8.04
N ILE A 66 7.47 16.81 -8.00
CA ILE A 66 8.42 17.62 -7.23
C ILE A 66 8.65 18.97 -7.91
N ASP A 67 8.77 18.96 -9.24
CA ASP A 67 9.13 20.15 -10.02
C ASP A 67 8.02 21.18 -10.03
N ASN A 68 6.75 20.73 -10.02
CA ASN A 68 5.56 21.60 -9.98
C ASN A 68 4.99 21.76 -8.56
N ASP A 69 5.60 21.14 -7.55
CA ASP A 69 5.14 21.13 -6.16
C ASP A 69 3.66 20.74 -6.02
N THR A 70 3.23 19.70 -6.76
CA THR A 70 1.86 19.20 -6.71
C THR A 70 1.78 17.74 -6.29
N GLU A 71 0.65 17.39 -5.70
CA GLU A 71 0.35 16.03 -5.27
C GLU A 71 -1.03 15.65 -5.82
N THR A 72 -1.15 14.43 -6.31
CA THR A 72 -2.39 13.93 -6.92
C THR A 72 -2.67 12.52 -6.42
N LEU A 73 -3.89 12.28 -5.96
CA LEU A 73 -4.41 10.94 -5.73
C LEU A 73 -5.16 10.49 -6.98
N VAL A 74 -4.74 9.38 -7.54
CA VAL A 74 -5.30 8.79 -8.74
C VAL A 74 -6.17 7.61 -8.38
N GLY A 75 -7.36 7.53 -8.93
CA GLY A 75 -8.27 6.41 -8.78
C GLY A 75 -9.59 6.70 -9.47
N ASP A 76 -10.37 5.66 -9.72
CA ASP A 76 -11.72 5.77 -10.23
C ASP A 76 -12.71 5.66 -9.06
N ASP A 77 -13.77 6.47 -9.05
CA ASP A 77 -14.85 6.30 -8.10
C ASP A 77 -15.62 5.01 -8.41
N ILE A 78 -16.15 4.40 -7.36
CA ILE A 78 -16.96 3.20 -7.51
C ILE A 78 -18.30 3.54 -8.17
N ASP A 79 -18.81 2.60 -8.90
CA ASP A 79 -20.11 2.71 -9.54
C ASP A 79 -21.25 2.23 -8.60
N ILE A 80 -22.51 2.40 -9.04
CA ILE A 80 -23.68 2.05 -8.25
C ILE A 80 -23.74 0.54 -7.98
N ASP A 81 -23.30 -0.29 -8.92
CA ASP A 81 -23.30 -1.73 -8.79
C ASP A 81 -22.31 -2.20 -7.72
N ASP A 82 -21.17 -1.51 -7.60
CA ASP A 82 -20.18 -1.78 -6.56
C ASP A 82 -20.70 -1.45 -5.15
N ILE A 83 -21.55 -0.42 -5.01
CA ILE A 83 -22.16 -0.05 -3.72
C ILE A 83 -23.00 -1.20 -3.14
N VAL A 84 -23.64 -1.98 -3.99
CA VAL A 84 -24.42 -3.16 -3.56
C VAL A 84 -23.54 -4.20 -2.86
N TRP A 85 -22.29 -4.35 -3.30
CA TRP A 85 -21.35 -5.34 -2.78
C TRP A 85 -20.47 -4.82 -1.63
N TYR A 86 -20.03 -3.57 -1.70
CA TYR A 86 -19.06 -3.01 -0.77
C TYR A 86 -19.66 -2.01 0.23
N GLY A 87 -20.93 -1.63 0.04
CA GLY A 87 -21.54 -0.55 0.81
C GLY A 87 -21.09 0.84 0.34
N SER A 88 -21.39 1.86 1.15
CA SER A 88 -20.95 3.22 0.88
C SER A 88 -19.45 3.35 1.08
N VAL A 89 -18.72 3.77 0.04
CA VAL A 89 -17.26 4.01 0.04
C VAL A 89 -17.01 5.49 -0.24
N ASP A 90 -16.02 6.06 0.44
CA ASP A 90 -15.60 7.45 0.22
C ASP A 90 -15.17 7.66 -1.24
N SER A 91 -15.50 8.82 -1.80
CA SER A 91 -14.99 9.23 -3.13
C SER A 91 -13.47 9.38 -3.11
N VAL A 92 -12.83 9.31 -4.29
CA VAL A 92 -11.38 9.59 -4.42
C VAL A 92 -11.07 11.00 -3.90
N LYS A 93 -11.99 11.94 -4.08
CA LYS A 93 -11.83 13.31 -3.57
C LYS A 93 -11.84 13.36 -2.04
N ASP A 94 -12.78 12.69 -1.38
CA ASP A 94 -12.84 12.64 0.09
C ASP A 94 -11.59 11.98 0.68
N MET A 95 -11.14 10.88 0.05
CA MET A 95 -9.89 10.21 0.43
C MET A 95 -8.66 11.12 0.28
N ALA A 96 -8.59 11.90 -0.80
CA ALA A 96 -7.51 12.84 -1.03
C ALA A 96 -7.50 13.97 0.01
N ASP A 97 -8.66 14.54 0.30
CA ASP A 97 -8.84 15.61 1.29
C ASP A 97 -8.46 15.14 2.71
N ALA A 98 -8.78 13.89 3.05
CA ALA A 98 -8.44 13.29 4.34
C ALA A 98 -6.93 13.21 4.60
N VAL A 99 -6.12 13.19 3.55
CA VAL A 99 -4.65 13.10 3.64
C VAL A 99 -3.93 14.35 3.10
N GLY A 100 -4.68 15.40 2.80
CA GLY A 100 -4.14 16.70 2.38
C GLY A 100 -3.61 16.72 0.95
N VAL A 101 -4.21 15.96 0.06
CA VAL A 101 -3.95 15.99 -1.38
C VAL A 101 -5.04 16.79 -2.05
N ALA A 102 -4.66 17.86 -2.77
CA ALA A 102 -5.63 18.77 -3.38
C ALA A 102 -6.19 18.24 -4.71
N ASN A 103 -5.38 17.52 -5.47
CA ASN A 103 -5.71 17.10 -6.82
C ASN A 103 -6.12 15.63 -6.87
N THR A 104 -7.14 15.34 -7.66
CA THR A 104 -7.55 13.98 -7.99
C THR A 104 -7.74 13.82 -9.49
N VAL A 105 -7.38 12.68 -10.03
CA VAL A 105 -7.66 12.30 -11.42
C VAL A 105 -8.04 10.83 -11.48
N ASN A 106 -8.72 10.43 -12.55
CA ASN A 106 -8.99 9.02 -12.82
C ASN A 106 -7.75 8.32 -13.42
N MET A 107 -7.82 7.01 -13.63
CA MET A 107 -6.71 6.23 -14.18
C MET A 107 -6.30 6.66 -15.59
N LYS A 108 -7.20 7.23 -16.40
CA LYS A 108 -6.85 7.83 -17.70
C LYS A 108 -5.99 9.07 -17.53
N GLY A 109 -6.26 9.88 -16.50
CA GLY A 109 -5.47 11.05 -16.15
C GLY A 109 -4.05 10.71 -15.74
N LEU A 110 -3.82 9.59 -15.05
CA LEU A 110 -2.47 9.10 -14.74
C LEU A 110 -1.62 8.94 -16.00
N LYS A 111 -2.16 8.33 -17.03
CA LYS A 111 -1.45 8.16 -18.31
C LYS A 111 -1.06 9.50 -18.92
N THR A 112 -1.93 10.49 -18.82
CA THR A 112 -1.64 11.85 -19.31
C THR A 112 -0.50 12.49 -18.52
N ILE A 113 -0.51 12.39 -17.20
CA ILE A 113 0.56 12.89 -16.31
C ILE A 113 1.90 12.24 -16.67
N CYS A 114 1.93 10.91 -16.78
CA CYS A 114 3.14 10.17 -17.12
C CYS A 114 3.67 10.52 -18.50
N ASN A 115 2.80 10.60 -19.52
CA ASN A 115 3.18 10.97 -20.87
C ASN A 115 3.77 12.40 -20.94
N ASN A 116 3.21 13.34 -20.20
CA ASN A 116 3.74 14.71 -20.14
C ASN A 116 5.15 14.71 -19.52
N ALA A 117 5.34 14.03 -18.42
CA ALA A 117 6.66 13.89 -17.77
C ALA A 117 7.71 13.30 -18.74
N LEU A 118 7.34 12.25 -19.49
CA LEU A 118 8.24 11.64 -20.49
C LEU A 118 8.55 12.58 -21.65
N ARG A 119 7.58 13.32 -22.16
CA ARG A 119 7.76 14.30 -23.25
C ARG A 119 8.68 15.45 -22.83
N GLU A 120 8.63 15.83 -21.58
CA GLU A 120 9.46 16.88 -20.97
C GLU A 120 10.82 16.34 -20.49
N HIS A 121 11.12 15.06 -20.75
CA HIS A 121 12.35 14.38 -20.30
C HIS A 121 12.60 14.47 -18.80
N ARG A 122 11.52 14.51 -18.00
CA ARG A 122 11.62 14.57 -16.55
C ARG A 122 11.95 13.20 -15.97
N LYS A 123 12.64 13.20 -14.84
CA LYS A 123 12.91 11.96 -14.10
C LYS A 123 11.61 11.37 -13.57
N VAL A 124 11.42 10.08 -13.78
CA VAL A 124 10.30 9.33 -13.22
C VAL A 124 10.84 8.37 -12.16
N HIS A 125 10.31 8.49 -10.95
CA HIS A 125 10.73 7.68 -9.82
C HIS A 125 9.63 6.71 -9.43
N PHE A 126 9.96 5.43 -9.36
CA PHE A 126 9.11 4.38 -8.80
C PHE A 126 9.94 3.38 -7.98
N LEU A 127 9.29 2.69 -7.06
CA LEU A 127 9.91 1.62 -6.27
C LEU A 127 9.93 0.30 -7.06
N PRO A 128 10.85 -0.63 -6.77
CA PRO A 128 10.90 -1.93 -7.43
C PRO A 128 9.54 -2.67 -7.29
N PRO A 129 8.84 -2.97 -8.39
CA PRO A 129 7.55 -3.63 -8.32
C PRO A 129 7.71 -5.11 -7.98
N TYR A 130 6.89 -5.62 -7.07
CA TYR A 130 6.85 -7.03 -6.69
C TYR A 130 5.60 -7.77 -7.19
N ARG A 131 4.53 -7.04 -7.56
CA ARG A 131 3.28 -7.59 -8.10
C ARG A 131 3.28 -7.59 -9.62
N ALA A 132 2.68 -8.63 -10.22
CA ALA A 132 2.62 -8.76 -11.67
C ALA A 132 1.75 -7.69 -12.34
N ASP A 133 0.62 -7.34 -11.73
CA ASP A 133 -0.29 -6.29 -12.19
C ASP A 133 0.40 -4.92 -12.24
N ILE A 134 1.17 -4.58 -11.20
CA ILE A 134 1.95 -3.32 -11.18
C ILE A 134 3.06 -3.34 -12.23
N LYS A 135 3.69 -4.49 -12.47
CA LYS A 135 4.69 -4.62 -13.56
C LYS A 135 4.08 -4.35 -14.93
N ILE A 136 2.88 -4.84 -15.18
CA ILE A 136 2.14 -4.56 -16.41
C ILE A 136 1.82 -3.08 -16.51
N GLN A 137 1.33 -2.47 -15.43
CA GLN A 137 0.99 -1.05 -15.39
C GLN A 137 2.22 -0.16 -15.64
N ILE A 138 3.38 -0.46 -15.08
CA ILE A 138 4.65 0.26 -15.34
C ILE A 138 5.06 0.10 -16.81
N PHE A 139 4.88 -1.09 -17.38
CA PHE A 139 5.14 -1.31 -18.80
C PHE A 139 4.22 -0.45 -19.69
N ASP A 140 2.93 -0.42 -19.39
CA ASP A 140 1.94 0.36 -20.14
C ASP A 140 2.14 1.88 -20.03
N LEU A 141 2.66 2.36 -18.90
CA LEU A 141 2.88 3.78 -18.64
C LEU A 141 4.24 4.27 -19.18
N PHE A 142 5.28 3.46 -19.10
CA PHE A 142 6.65 3.89 -19.34
C PHE A 142 7.40 3.07 -20.42
N GLY A 143 6.81 2.00 -20.94
CA GLY A 143 7.47 1.11 -21.89
C GLY A 143 8.63 0.28 -21.32
N ILE A 144 8.80 0.27 -19.98
CA ILE A 144 9.89 -0.45 -19.33
C ILE A 144 9.50 -1.92 -19.15
N HIS A 145 10.22 -2.81 -19.84
CA HIS A 145 9.93 -4.25 -19.78
C HIS A 145 10.03 -4.80 -18.34
N PRO A 146 9.13 -5.71 -17.90
CA PRO A 146 9.10 -6.24 -16.53
C PRO A 146 10.44 -6.74 -15.97
N ASN A 147 11.28 -7.33 -16.83
CA ASN A 147 12.61 -7.82 -16.43
C ASN A 147 13.63 -6.70 -16.15
N GLN A 148 13.37 -5.48 -16.62
CA GLN A 148 14.25 -4.31 -16.45
C GLN A 148 13.79 -3.38 -15.33
N GLN A 149 12.53 -3.52 -14.86
CA GLN A 149 11.93 -2.58 -13.92
C GLN A 149 12.63 -2.52 -12.57
N LYS A 150 13.23 -3.63 -12.11
CA LYS A 150 13.98 -3.64 -10.86
C LYS A 150 15.25 -2.76 -10.96
N GLU A 151 15.92 -2.82 -12.08
CA GLU A 151 17.15 -2.06 -12.35
C GLU A 151 16.85 -0.59 -12.69
N SER A 152 15.68 -0.34 -13.30
CA SER A 152 15.19 1.01 -13.63
C SER A 152 14.53 1.73 -12.44
N ALA A 153 14.32 1.05 -11.31
CA ALA A 153 13.76 1.66 -10.12
C ALA A 153 14.70 2.73 -9.55
N SER A 154 14.12 3.82 -9.06
CA SER A 154 14.89 4.97 -8.58
C SER A 154 15.63 4.68 -7.27
N MET A 155 16.94 4.71 -7.32
CA MET A 155 17.79 4.54 -6.15
C MET A 155 17.63 5.70 -5.16
N GLU A 156 17.41 6.92 -5.65
CA GLU A 156 17.15 8.13 -4.85
C GLU A 156 15.88 7.93 -4.02
N LEU A 157 14.79 7.49 -4.67
CA LEU A 157 13.52 7.20 -3.99
C LEU A 157 13.68 6.05 -2.97
N ILE A 158 14.37 4.97 -3.34
CA ILE A 158 14.62 3.84 -2.42
C ILE A 158 15.34 4.32 -1.16
N ARG A 159 16.42 5.10 -1.32
CA ARG A 159 17.19 5.64 -0.18
C ARG A 159 16.37 6.59 0.68
N ALA A 160 15.55 7.45 0.06
CA ALA A 160 14.67 8.37 0.77
C ALA A 160 13.63 7.59 1.61
N VAL A 161 12.96 6.60 1.01
CA VAL A 161 11.97 5.76 1.71
C VAL A 161 12.62 4.99 2.86
N VAL A 162 13.79 4.38 2.66
CA VAL A 162 14.53 3.66 3.71
C VAL A 162 14.88 4.62 4.84
N LYS A 163 15.46 5.79 4.55
CA LYS A 163 15.82 6.78 5.54
C LYS A 163 14.61 7.21 6.39
N MET A 164 13.48 7.54 5.76
CA MET A 164 12.29 8.01 6.45
C MET A 164 11.59 6.93 7.28
N ARG A 165 11.61 5.67 6.85
CA ARG A 165 10.94 4.57 7.54
C ARG A 165 11.83 3.85 8.56
N SER A 166 13.14 4.08 8.56
CA SER A 166 14.08 3.45 9.52
C SER A 166 13.90 3.97 10.94
N VAL A 167 13.63 5.27 11.11
CA VAL A 167 13.38 5.87 12.42
C VAL A 167 11.88 6.14 12.55
N LYS A 168 11.27 5.60 13.60
CA LYS A 168 9.82 5.70 13.83
C LYS A 168 9.47 6.99 14.57
N THR A 169 8.37 7.60 14.17
CA THR A 169 7.75 8.70 14.93
C THR A 169 7.03 8.14 16.16
N GLN A 170 6.68 9.04 17.10
CA GLN A 170 5.92 8.64 18.28
C GLN A 170 4.57 8.00 17.93
N GLU A 171 3.86 8.55 16.93
CA GLU A 171 2.58 8.00 16.46
C GLU A 171 2.76 6.58 15.87
N GLU A 172 3.86 6.33 15.17
CA GLU A 172 4.18 4.99 14.65
C GLU A 172 4.53 4.01 15.76
N ILE A 173 5.23 4.46 16.81
CA ILE A 173 5.54 3.63 17.98
C ILE A 173 4.24 3.21 18.67
N GLU A 174 3.29 4.12 18.88
CA GLU A 174 2.01 3.80 19.50
C GLU A 174 1.20 2.77 18.70
N GLU A 175 1.23 2.83 17.36
CA GLU A 175 0.61 1.81 16.52
C GLU A 175 1.34 0.46 16.60
N LEU A 176 2.66 0.46 16.66
CA LEU A 176 3.44 -0.75 16.83
C LEU A 176 3.18 -1.42 18.18
N GLU A 177 3.05 -0.64 19.25
CA GLU A 177 2.70 -1.16 20.59
C GLU A 177 1.30 -1.77 20.60
N ARG A 178 0.31 -1.11 19.97
CA ARG A 178 -1.04 -1.70 19.80
C ARG A 178 -1.00 -3.03 19.03
N ALA A 179 -0.23 -3.08 17.95
CA ALA A 179 -0.04 -4.31 17.19
C ALA A 179 0.68 -5.40 18.02
N ALA A 180 1.65 -5.03 18.85
CA ALA A 180 2.37 -5.95 19.73
C ALA A 180 1.43 -6.60 20.77
N VAL A 181 0.45 -5.87 21.31
CA VAL A 181 -0.57 -6.41 22.21
C VAL A 181 -1.41 -7.49 21.52
N ILE A 182 -1.77 -7.29 20.26
CA ILE A 182 -2.49 -8.31 19.46
C ILE A 182 -1.57 -9.52 19.25
N GLY A 183 -0.33 -9.29 18.84
CA GLY A 183 0.68 -10.34 18.68
C GLY A 183 0.89 -11.17 19.96
N TYR A 184 0.95 -10.52 21.11
CA TYR A 184 1.03 -11.21 22.40
C TYR A 184 -0.15 -12.17 22.63
N LYS A 185 -1.40 -11.72 22.37
CA LYS A 185 -2.58 -12.57 22.47
C LYS A 185 -2.54 -13.77 21.52
N MET A 186 -2.08 -13.53 20.28
CA MET A 186 -1.92 -14.60 19.29
C MET A 186 -0.91 -15.67 19.78
N HIS A 187 0.28 -15.24 20.21
CA HIS A 187 1.33 -16.15 20.65
C HIS A 187 0.94 -16.92 21.92
N THR A 188 0.38 -16.24 22.92
CA THR A 188 -0.07 -16.90 24.15
C THR A 188 -1.20 -17.90 23.89
N THR A 189 -2.11 -17.61 22.99
CA THR A 189 -3.15 -18.55 22.57
C THR A 189 -2.56 -19.78 21.89
N ALA A 190 -1.59 -19.59 20.98
CA ALA A 190 -0.89 -20.70 20.34
C ALA A 190 -0.21 -21.61 21.38
N MET A 191 0.48 -21.03 22.37
CA MET A 191 1.13 -21.77 23.45
C MET A 191 0.14 -22.59 24.30
N ILE A 192 -1.03 -22.03 24.60
CA ILE A 192 -2.08 -22.71 25.39
C ILE A 192 -2.70 -23.86 24.60
N LEU A 193 -2.93 -23.66 23.30
CA LEU A 193 -3.61 -24.63 22.43
C LEU A 193 -2.66 -25.72 21.89
N GLY A 194 -1.35 -25.48 21.85
CA GLY A 194 -0.35 -26.41 21.33
C GLY A 194 -0.15 -27.63 22.25
N LYS A 195 -1.05 -28.60 22.15
CA LYS A 195 -1.04 -29.82 22.95
C LYS A 195 -1.00 -31.07 22.06
N PRO A 196 -0.51 -32.21 22.55
CA PRO A 196 -0.57 -33.46 21.80
C PRO A 196 -2.00 -33.76 21.29
N GLY A 197 -2.11 -34.13 20.03
CA GLY A 197 -3.38 -34.43 19.36
C GLY A 197 -4.12 -33.23 18.76
N VAL A 198 -3.66 -31.99 18.98
CA VAL A 198 -4.20 -30.81 18.33
C VAL A 198 -3.52 -30.61 16.97
N THR A 199 -4.30 -30.29 15.92
CA THR A 199 -3.76 -30.04 14.58
C THR A 199 -3.22 -28.62 14.44
N GLU A 200 -2.17 -28.44 13.65
CA GLU A 200 -1.61 -27.13 13.30
C GLU A 200 -2.67 -26.20 12.69
N GLN A 201 -3.51 -26.77 11.83
CA GLN A 201 -4.61 -26.02 11.20
C GLN A 201 -5.58 -25.43 12.22
N PHE A 202 -5.92 -26.16 13.27
CA PHE A 202 -6.78 -25.66 14.34
C PHE A 202 -6.13 -24.49 15.08
N VAL A 203 -4.86 -24.64 15.49
CA VAL A 203 -4.12 -23.57 16.18
C VAL A 203 -3.97 -22.35 15.29
N GLY A 204 -3.60 -22.54 14.02
CA GLY A 204 -3.49 -21.46 13.02
C GLY A 204 -4.80 -20.72 12.81
N GLY A 205 -5.92 -21.45 12.73
CA GLY A 205 -7.25 -20.86 12.62
C GLY A 205 -7.61 -19.98 13.82
N GLN A 206 -7.33 -20.44 15.05
CA GLN A 206 -7.59 -19.67 16.27
C GLN A 206 -6.74 -18.39 16.33
N VAL A 207 -5.46 -18.51 16.03
CA VAL A 207 -4.52 -17.37 16.02
C VAL A 207 -4.89 -16.35 14.96
N SER A 208 -5.25 -16.78 13.75
CA SER A 208 -5.74 -15.90 12.69
C SER A 208 -7.06 -15.23 13.08
N GLY A 209 -7.97 -15.97 13.73
CA GLY A 209 -9.23 -15.44 14.23
C GLY A 209 -9.03 -14.30 15.24
N ILE A 210 -8.02 -14.40 16.10
CA ILE A 210 -7.65 -13.31 17.02
C ILE A 210 -7.21 -12.08 16.24
N ALA A 211 -6.28 -12.21 15.29
CA ALA A 211 -5.86 -11.06 14.48
C ALA A 211 -7.06 -10.40 13.79
N ASN A 212 -7.90 -11.18 13.14
CA ASN A 212 -9.07 -10.69 12.42
C ASN A 212 -10.09 -10.00 13.34
N SER A 213 -10.30 -10.50 14.58
CA SER A 213 -11.23 -9.90 15.55
C SER A 213 -10.80 -8.49 16.01
N TYR A 214 -9.52 -8.14 15.84
CA TYR A 214 -8.99 -6.80 16.08
C TYR A 214 -8.81 -5.97 14.80
N GLY A 215 -9.37 -6.41 13.66
CA GLY A 215 -9.19 -5.73 12.38
C GLY A 215 -7.76 -5.77 11.86
N SER A 216 -6.96 -6.70 12.35
CA SER A 216 -5.57 -6.90 11.95
C SER A 216 -5.42 -8.09 11.02
N MET A 217 -4.32 -8.11 10.29
CA MET A 217 -3.91 -9.25 9.46
C MET A 217 -2.54 -9.73 9.89
N VAL A 218 -2.31 -11.03 9.79
CA VAL A 218 -0.95 -11.57 9.97
C VAL A 218 -0.03 -11.09 8.84
N SER A 219 1.21 -10.78 9.17
CA SER A 219 2.19 -10.27 8.19
C SER A 219 2.67 -11.36 7.22
N PHE A 220 2.62 -12.60 7.64
CA PHE A 220 3.02 -13.79 6.90
C PHE A 220 2.21 -14.99 7.41
N PRO A 221 2.07 -16.07 6.63
CA PRO A 221 1.41 -17.29 7.08
C PRO A 221 2.07 -17.84 8.35
N GLN A 222 1.27 -18.37 9.29
CA GLN A 222 1.81 -19.04 10.44
C GLN A 222 2.64 -20.27 9.99
N LEU A 223 3.84 -20.35 10.50
CA LEU A 223 4.70 -21.50 10.28
C LEU A 223 4.60 -22.42 11.49
N PHE A 224 4.22 -23.65 11.24
CA PHE A 224 4.21 -24.72 12.22
C PHE A 224 5.21 -25.78 11.79
N SER A 225 6.03 -26.26 12.72
CA SER A 225 6.97 -27.33 12.42
C SER A 225 6.31 -28.69 12.70
N LYS A 226 6.29 -29.55 11.70
CA LYS A 226 5.78 -30.92 11.84
C LYS A 226 6.69 -31.81 12.70
N HIS A 227 7.92 -31.37 12.94
CA HIS A 227 8.97 -32.08 13.64
C HIS A 227 9.66 -31.21 14.68
N GLY A 228 8.96 -30.20 15.20
CA GLY A 228 9.45 -29.34 16.28
C GLY A 228 9.38 -29.99 17.62
#